data_fd6a403e2e3cc6ff0b7dbb596a228476
#
_entry.id   fd6a403e2e3cc6ff0b7dbb596a228476
#
_cell.length_a   1.000
_cell.length_b   1.000
_cell.length_c   1.000
_cell.angle_alpha   90.00
_cell.angle_beta   90.00
_cell.angle_gamma   90.00
#
_symmetry.space_group_name_H-M   'P 1'
#
loop_
_entity.id
_entity.type
_entity.pdbx_description
1 polymer ?
#
loop_
_entity_poly.entity_id
_entity_poly.type
_entity_poly.pdbx_seq_one_letter_code
_entity_poly.pdbx_strand_id
1 'polypeptide(L)'
;MRKAGIIIAMAVWIVTAVRLINVNVRAGEDVVTAFNTIKYDNVDTIIEAFGEYGKSYMEDGEKEEALVSIASCIGIDKNYDIEHNGDVVTLLNRSADGEVKIALNTTTEDYGTYKSCTNYISINMTIIGRTDCALTYKNMIDDIFAAGKIDGYVNMSLKGELNGAVNYYERNRLADELLDILDAKVVSENRENDLFTIYAYTGLVDEYVMRIL
;
A
#
# COMPACT_ATOMS: atom_id res chain seq x y z
N MET A 1 26.82 29.39 24.40
CA MET A 1 27.11 28.00 24.00
C MET A 1 25.86 27.08 23.94
N ARG A 2 24.87 27.16 24.88
CA ARG A 2 23.68 26.30 24.84
C ARG A 2 22.78 26.52 23.60
N LYS A 3 22.63 27.74 23.09
CA LYS A 3 21.77 28.03 21.93
C LYS A 3 22.32 27.46 20.60
N ALA A 4 23.64 27.48 20.43
CA ALA A 4 24.28 26.91 19.23
C ALA A 4 24.14 25.37 19.16
N GLY A 5 24.21 24.68 20.29
CA GLY A 5 24.01 23.22 20.36
C GLY A 5 22.60 22.80 19.98
N ILE A 6 21.56 23.57 20.36
CA ILE A 6 20.15 23.29 20.01
C ILE A 6 19.91 23.48 18.50
N ILE A 7 20.49 24.53 17.89
CA ILE A 7 20.35 24.78 16.45
C ILE A 7 21.01 23.68 15.63
N ILE A 8 22.19 23.21 16.05
CA ILE A 8 22.89 22.08 15.38
C ILE A 8 22.09 20.79 15.52
N ALA A 9 21.55 20.48 16.70
CA ALA A 9 20.72 19.30 16.91
C ALA A 9 19.44 19.32 16.05
N MET A 10 18.76 20.48 15.94
CA MET A 10 17.59 20.64 15.06
C MET A 10 17.98 20.50 13.57
N ALA A 11 19.09 21.06 13.14
CA ALA A 11 19.55 20.94 11.76
C ALA A 11 19.87 19.47 11.39
N VAL A 12 20.52 18.73 12.28
CA VAL A 12 20.77 17.28 12.09
C VAL A 12 19.47 16.50 12.01
N TRP A 13 18.47 16.82 12.86
CA TRP A 13 17.17 16.17 12.84
C TRP A 13 16.41 16.41 11.52
N ILE A 14 16.39 17.64 11.03
CA ILE A 14 15.73 18.00 9.76
C ILE A 14 16.44 17.29 8.59
N VAL A 15 17.76 17.27 8.55
CA VAL A 15 18.52 16.56 7.49
C VAL A 15 18.27 15.06 7.54
N THR A 16 18.15 14.46 8.72
CA THR A 16 17.84 13.03 8.88
C THR A 16 16.42 12.72 8.43
N ALA A 17 15.44 13.52 8.83
CA ALA A 17 14.04 13.38 8.40
C ALA A 17 13.89 13.51 6.88
N VAL A 18 14.53 14.51 6.27
CA VAL A 18 14.53 14.70 4.80
C VAL A 18 15.21 13.52 4.09
N ARG A 19 16.26 12.93 4.65
CA ARG A 19 16.89 11.74 4.06
C ARG A 19 16.00 10.51 4.13
N LEU A 20 15.33 10.26 5.25
CA LEU A 20 14.39 9.15 5.41
C LEU A 20 13.21 9.25 4.44
N ILE A 21 12.61 10.43 4.28
CA ILE A 21 11.54 10.68 3.32
C ILE A 21 12.05 10.43 1.88
N ASN A 22 13.22 10.95 1.52
CA ASN A 22 13.78 10.76 0.19
C ASN A 22 14.16 9.29 -0.12
N VAL A 23 14.56 8.50 0.87
CA VAL A 23 14.85 7.07 0.68
C VAL A 23 13.58 6.30 0.35
N ASN A 24 12.49 6.51 1.08
CA ASN A 24 11.22 5.82 0.84
C ASN A 24 10.58 6.20 -0.51
N VAL A 25 10.65 7.47 -0.91
CA VAL A 25 10.14 7.92 -2.22
C VAL A 25 10.97 7.30 -3.36
N ARG A 26 12.30 7.31 -3.26
CA ARG A 26 13.18 6.69 -4.27
C ARG A 26 12.96 5.18 -4.40
N ALA A 27 12.80 4.47 -3.29
CA ALA A 27 12.55 3.04 -3.32
C ALA A 27 11.31 2.67 -4.14
N GLY A 28 10.23 3.42 -3.97
CA GLY A 28 9.02 3.22 -4.76
C GLY A 28 9.21 3.54 -6.25
N GLU A 29 9.91 4.63 -6.56
CA GLU A 29 10.25 5.01 -7.93
C GLU A 29 11.12 3.95 -8.62
N ASP A 30 12.10 3.39 -7.91
CA ASP A 30 12.99 2.35 -8.42
C ASP A 30 12.21 1.06 -8.73
N VAL A 31 11.26 0.65 -7.88
CA VAL A 31 10.40 -0.53 -8.11
C VAL A 31 9.52 -0.34 -9.34
N VAL A 32 8.83 0.80 -9.47
CA VAL A 32 7.98 1.10 -10.63
C VAL A 32 8.81 1.20 -11.91
N THR A 33 9.99 1.82 -11.83
CA THR A 33 10.92 1.93 -12.96
C THR A 33 11.41 0.56 -13.40
N ALA A 34 11.87 -0.28 -12.46
CA ALA A 34 12.32 -1.64 -12.76
C ALA A 34 11.21 -2.47 -13.40
N PHE A 35 10.00 -2.42 -12.85
CA PHE A 35 8.85 -3.11 -13.41
C PHE A 35 8.57 -2.67 -14.85
N ASN A 36 8.62 -1.38 -15.13
CA ASN A 36 8.32 -0.82 -16.45
C ASN A 36 9.43 -1.04 -17.50
N THR A 37 10.59 -1.60 -17.14
CA THR A 37 11.60 -2.03 -18.14
C THR A 37 11.12 -3.22 -18.95
N ILE A 38 10.24 -4.03 -18.40
CA ILE A 38 9.62 -5.16 -19.07
C ILE A 38 8.36 -4.69 -19.81
N LYS A 39 8.21 -5.08 -21.08
CA LYS A 39 7.01 -4.79 -21.86
C LYS A 39 5.96 -5.87 -21.60
N TYR A 40 5.04 -5.57 -20.72
CA TYR A 40 3.87 -6.40 -20.47
C TYR A 40 2.75 -6.09 -21.47
N ASP A 41 1.92 -7.09 -21.75
CA ASP A 41 0.69 -6.92 -22.56
C ASP A 41 -0.44 -6.31 -21.73
N ASN A 42 -0.53 -6.66 -20.48
CA ASN A 42 -1.43 -6.05 -19.51
C ASN A 42 -0.67 -5.73 -18.21
N VAL A 43 -1.05 -4.64 -17.57
CA VAL A 43 -0.51 -4.24 -16.28
C VAL A 43 -1.62 -3.78 -15.35
N ASP A 44 -1.51 -4.10 -14.08
CA ASP A 44 -2.39 -3.58 -13.03
C ASP A 44 -1.57 -3.05 -11.86
N THR A 45 -2.07 -2.02 -11.21
CA THR A 45 -1.60 -1.57 -9.91
C THR A 45 -2.61 -1.98 -8.85
N ILE A 46 -2.13 -2.57 -7.76
CA ILE A 46 -2.96 -2.97 -6.62
C ILE A 46 -2.39 -2.27 -5.39
N ILE A 47 -3.24 -1.56 -4.65
CA ILE A 47 -2.87 -0.93 -3.38
C ILE A 47 -3.81 -1.48 -2.31
N GLU A 48 -3.22 -1.99 -1.25
CA GLU A 48 -3.92 -2.55 -0.10
C GLU A 48 -3.45 -1.84 1.17
N ALA A 49 -4.40 -1.29 1.91
CA ALA A 49 -4.11 -0.67 3.19
C ALA A 49 -5.06 -1.22 4.26
N PHE A 50 -4.53 -1.37 5.47
CA PHE A 50 -5.30 -1.80 6.64
C PHE A 50 -4.71 -1.18 7.90
N GLY A 51 -5.58 -0.71 8.80
CA GLY A 51 -5.13 -0.14 10.07
C GLY A 51 -6.25 0.10 11.08
N GLU A 52 -5.82 0.41 12.32
CA GLU A 52 -6.71 0.81 13.40
C GLU A 52 -7.11 2.28 13.24
N TYR A 53 -8.40 2.52 12.93
CA TYR A 53 -8.93 3.87 12.70
C TYR A 53 -9.26 4.61 14.02
N GLY A 54 -9.66 3.86 15.06
CA GLY A 54 -9.96 4.45 16.38
C GLY A 54 -10.63 3.47 17.33
N LYS A 55 -10.73 3.88 18.61
CA LYS A 55 -11.23 3.06 19.73
C LYS A 55 -12.56 3.54 20.32
N SER A 56 -13.32 4.35 19.59
CA SER A 56 -14.65 4.78 20.00
C SER A 56 -15.71 4.12 19.13
N TYR A 57 -16.88 3.84 19.70
CA TYR A 57 -17.99 3.37 18.90
C TYR A 57 -18.35 4.43 17.83
N MET A 58 -18.55 3.97 16.62
CA MET A 58 -19.00 4.80 15.49
C MET A 58 -20.36 4.30 15.00
N GLU A 59 -21.29 5.22 14.88
CA GLU A 59 -22.56 4.96 14.20
C GLU A 59 -22.35 4.85 12.68
N ASP A 60 -23.28 4.21 11.98
CA ASP A 60 -23.18 4.01 10.53
C ASP A 60 -23.02 5.33 9.77
N GLY A 61 -23.75 6.39 10.18
CA GLY A 61 -23.61 7.73 9.58
C GLY A 61 -22.22 8.34 9.76
N GLU A 62 -21.58 8.15 10.92
CA GLU A 62 -20.22 8.61 11.16
C GLU A 62 -19.21 7.84 10.30
N LYS A 63 -19.43 6.52 10.13
CA LYS A 63 -18.62 5.70 9.21
C LYS A 63 -18.76 6.16 7.77
N GLU A 64 -20.01 6.42 7.31
CA GLU A 64 -20.25 6.96 5.96
C GLU A 64 -19.52 8.27 5.72
N GLU A 65 -19.64 9.24 6.64
CA GLU A 65 -18.94 10.53 6.53
C GLU A 65 -17.43 10.36 6.45
N ALA A 66 -16.86 9.47 7.27
CA ALA A 66 -15.44 9.15 7.24
C ALA A 66 -15.03 8.52 5.90
N LEU A 67 -15.79 7.53 5.39
CA LEU A 67 -15.52 6.88 4.11
C LEU A 67 -15.58 7.87 2.94
N VAL A 68 -16.58 8.75 2.91
CA VAL A 68 -16.73 9.80 1.88
C VAL A 68 -15.55 10.79 1.93
N SER A 69 -15.14 11.18 3.14
CA SER A 69 -13.98 12.07 3.31
C SER A 69 -12.69 11.43 2.78
N ILE A 70 -12.46 10.17 3.10
CA ILE A 70 -11.28 9.40 2.63
C ILE A 70 -11.35 9.23 1.10
N ALA A 71 -12.50 8.88 0.55
CA ALA A 71 -12.70 8.75 -0.89
C ALA A 71 -12.38 10.07 -1.62
N SER A 72 -12.83 11.21 -1.09
CA SER A 72 -12.53 12.52 -1.66
C SER A 72 -11.02 12.83 -1.63
N CYS A 73 -10.30 12.45 -0.57
CA CYS A 73 -8.84 12.64 -0.49
C CYS A 73 -8.07 11.87 -1.57
N ILE A 74 -8.61 10.76 -2.08
CA ILE A 74 -8.02 9.99 -3.19
C ILE A 74 -8.68 10.30 -4.55
N GLY A 75 -9.48 11.37 -4.63
CA GLY A 75 -10.07 11.87 -5.87
C GLY A 75 -11.36 11.16 -6.30
N ILE A 76 -12.04 10.47 -5.38
CA ILE A 76 -13.35 9.84 -5.63
C ILE A 76 -14.45 10.70 -5.02
N ASP A 77 -14.97 11.65 -5.80
CA ASP A 77 -16.01 12.58 -5.33
C ASP A 77 -17.43 12.12 -5.66
N LYS A 78 -17.59 11.20 -6.61
CA LYS A 78 -18.90 10.78 -7.15
C LYS A 78 -18.82 9.34 -7.67
N ASN A 79 -20.00 8.80 -8.00
CA ASN A 79 -20.15 7.48 -8.63
C ASN A 79 -19.64 6.34 -7.75
N TYR A 80 -20.00 6.38 -6.48
CA TYR A 80 -19.77 5.28 -5.54
C TYR A 80 -21.09 4.82 -4.94
N ASP A 81 -21.13 3.58 -4.53
CA ASP A 81 -22.21 2.97 -3.75
C ASP A 81 -21.75 2.83 -2.29
N ILE A 82 -22.68 2.99 -1.35
CA ILE A 82 -22.46 2.70 0.08
C ILE A 82 -23.30 1.49 0.46
N GLU A 83 -22.64 0.50 1.04
CA GLU A 83 -23.26 -0.75 1.48
C GLU A 83 -23.08 -0.93 2.99
N HIS A 84 -24.15 -1.35 3.66
CA HIS A 84 -24.16 -1.68 5.09
C HIS A 84 -24.31 -3.18 5.27
N ASN A 85 -23.38 -3.77 6.02
CA ASN A 85 -23.43 -5.19 6.34
C ASN A 85 -23.03 -5.43 7.79
N GLY A 86 -24.00 -5.39 8.70
CA GLY A 86 -23.77 -5.48 10.13
C GLY A 86 -22.90 -4.32 10.62
N ASP A 87 -21.79 -4.62 11.26
CA ASP A 87 -20.85 -3.63 11.79
C ASP A 87 -19.91 -3.02 10.74
N VAL A 88 -20.06 -3.42 9.47
CA VAL A 88 -19.20 -2.95 8.34
C VAL A 88 -20.00 -2.00 7.46
N VAL A 89 -19.44 -0.82 7.23
CA VAL A 89 -19.88 0.11 6.18
C VAL A 89 -18.82 0.13 5.08
N THR A 90 -19.22 0.00 3.83
CA THR A 90 -18.32 -0.08 2.67
C THR A 90 -18.71 0.97 1.65
N LEU A 91 -17.74 1.74 1.17
CA LEU A 91 -17.84 2.57 -0.02
C LEU A 91 -17.17 1.83 -1.19
N LEU A 92 -17.87 1.71 -2.29
CA LEU A 92 -17.43 0.99 -3.48
C LEU A 92 -17.56 1.89 -4.71
N ASN A 93 -16.43 2.16 -5.36
CA ASN A 93 -16.39 2.83 -6.66
C ASN A 93 -15.89 1.84 -7.71
N ARG A 94 -16.60 1.73 -8.83
CA ARG A 94 -16.24 0.89 -9.98
C ARG A 94 -16.25 1.72 -11.26
N SER A 95 -15.22 1.55 -12.07
CA SER A 95 -15.07 2.17 -13.37
C SER A 95 -14.41 1.21 -14.36
N ALA A 96 -14.31 1.62 -15.61
CA ALA A 96 -13.55 0.87 -16.61
C ALA A 96 -12.04 0.83 -16.28
N ASP A 97 -11.55 1.82 -15.52
CA ASP A 97 -10.14 1.96 -15.18
C ASP A 97 -9.78 1.25 -13.87
N GLY A 98 -10.75 0.64 -13.16
CA GLY A 98 -10.49 -0.12 -11.95
C GLY A 98 -11.61 -0.07 -10.90
N GLU A 99 -11.26 -0.54 -9.70
CA GLU A 99 -12.16 -0.60 -8.55
C GLU A 99 -11.46 -0.04 -7.31
N VAL A 100 -12.21 0.70 -6.49
CA VAL A 100 -11.79 1.12 -5.17
C VAL A 100 -12.85 0.71 -4.16
N LYS A 101 -12.44 -0.03 -3.14
CA LYS A 101 -13.25 -0.44 -2.01
C LYS A 101 -12.63 0.09 -0.73
N ILE A 102 -13.38 0.90 0.01
CA ILE A 102 -12.99 1.41 1.32
C ILE A 102 -14.00 0.90 2.32
N ALA A 103 -13.57 0.27 3.41
CA ALA A 103 -14.49 -0.26 4.42
C ALA A 103 -14.04 0.13 5.83
N LEU A 104 -15.02 0.49 6.66
CA LEU A 104 -14.87 0.64 8.11
C LEU A 104 -15.63 -0.46 8.81
N ASN A 105 -14.94 -1.21 9.65
CA ASN A 105 -15.48 -2.31 10.45
C ASN A 105 -15.31 -1.99 11.95
N THR A 106 -16.38 -2.09 12.72
CA THR A 106 -16.34 -1.96 14.18
C THR A 106 -16.33 -3.34 14.81
N THR A 107 -15.29 -3.64 15.60
CA THR A 107 -15.23 -4.84 16.44
C THR A 107 -15.51 -4.46 17.86
N THR A 108 -16.45 -5.17 18.52
CA THR A 108 -16.79 -4.96 19.93
C THR A 108 -16.39 -6.17 20.74
N GLU A 109 -15.59 -5.95 21.77
CA GLU A 109 -15.22 -6.96 22.76
C GLU A 109 -15.94 -6.68 24.07
N ASP A 110 -16.62 -7.69 24.62
CA ASP A 110 -17.37 -7.60 25.87
C ASP A 110 -16.57 -8.26 27.00
N TYR A 111 -16.10 -7.45 27.94
CA TYR A 111 -15.36 -7.91 29.12
C TYR A 111 -16.26 -8.04 30.35
N GLY A 112 -17.58 -8.03 30.16
CA GLY A 112 -18.57 -8.18 31.24
C GLY A 112 -18.79 -6.91 32.07
N THR A 113 -17.75 -6.18 32.45
CA THR A 113 -17.83 -4.92 33.19
C THR A 113 -17.78 -3.68 32.31
N TYR A 114 -17.21 -3.82 31.09
CA TYR A 114 -17.16 -2.78 30.08
C TYR A 114 -17.08 -3.41 28.69
N LYS A 115 -17.44 -2.63 27.68
CA LYS A 115 -17.29 -2.99 26.26
C LYS A 115 -16.19 -2.13 25.67
N SER A 116 -15.31 -2.74 24.91
CA SER A 116 -14.29 -2.05 24.10
C SER A 116 -14.69 -2.13 22.66
N CYS A 117 -14.61 -1.00 21.95
CA CYS A 117 -14.85 -0.93 20.52
C CYS A 117 -13.57 -0.52 19.81
N THR A 118 -13.25 -1.19 18.72
CA THR A 118 -12.14 -0.81 17.85
C THR A 118 -12.65 -0.77 16.40
N ASN A 119 -12.37 0.33 15.72
CA ASN A 119 -12.69 0.48 14.30
C ASN A 119 -11.44 0.20 13.48
N TYR A 120 -11.60 -0.60 12.44
CA TYR A 120 -10.56 -0.91 11.47
C TYR A 120 -10.96 -0.38 10.11
N ILE A 121 -10.00 0.27 9.45
CA ILE A 121 -10.14 0.68 8.06
C ILE A 121 -9.42 -0.30 7.15
N SER A 122 -10.02 -0.59 6.00
CA SER A 122 -9.35 -1.26 4.89
C SER A 122 -9.58 -0.48 3.60
N ILE A 123 -8.55 -0.33 2.79
CA ILE A 123 -8.60 0.26 1.45
C ILE A 123 -8.02 -0.75 0.49
N ASN A 124 -8.81 -1.12 -0.53
CA ASN A 124 -8.37 -1.96 -1.63
C ASN A 124 -8.62 -1.20 -2.92
N MET A 125 -7.57 -0.91 -3.66
CA MET A 125 -7.62 -0.19 -4.92
C MET A 125 -6.94 -1.04 -6.00
N THR A 126 -7.64 -1.25 -7.11
CA THR A 126 -7.09 -1.86 -8.32
C THR A 126 -7.20 -0.86 -9.45
N ILE A 127 -6.09 -0.57 -10.13
CA ILE A 127 -6.02 0.31 -11.29
C ILE A 127 -5.59 -0.54 -12.48
N ILE A 128 -6.45 -0.63 -13.48
CA ILE A 128 -6.26 -1.49 -14.66
C ILE A 128 -5.49 -0.72 -15.73
N GLY A 129 -4.51 -1.38 -16.34
CA GLY A 129 -3.78 -0.88 -17.49
C GLY A 129 -2.78 0.24 -17.19
N ARG A 130 -2.52 0.58 -15.93
CA ARG A 130 -1.64 1.70 -15.56
C ARG A 130 -0.78 1.40 -14.34
N THR A 131 0.47 1.88 -14.41
CA THR A 131 1.44 1.85 -13.30
C THR A 131 2.01 3.23 -12.97
N ASP A 132 1.82 4.20 -13.86
CA ASP A 132 2.36 5.56 -13.75
C ASP A 132 1.79 6.36 -12.56
N CYS A 133 0.58 6.03 -12.12
CA CYS A 133 -0.09 6.65 -10.98
C CYS A 133 0.05 5.87 -9.67
N ALA A 134 0.72 4.71 -9.69
CA ALA A 134 0.83 3.79 -8.54
C ALA A 134 1.34 4.49 -7.27
N LEU A 135 2.47 5.18 -7.38
CA LEU A 135 3.07 5.91 -6.24
C LEU A 135 2.23 7.09 -5.79
N THR A 136 1.56 7.78 -6.72
CA THR A 136 0.69 8.90 -6.38
C THR A 136 -0.43 8.45 -5.44
N TYR A 137 -1.14 7.39 -5.79
CA TYR A 137 -2.21 6.86 -4.95
C TYR A 137 -1.70 6.24 -3.66
N LYS A 138 -0.56 5.50 -3.70
CA LYS A 138 0.06 4.99 -2.49
C LYS A 138 0.36 6.13 -1.50
N ASN A 139 1.02 7.19 -1.97
CA ASN A 139 1.37 8.33 -1.13
C ASN A 139 0.13 9.05 -0.59
N MET A 140 -0.95 9.21 -1.38
CA MET A 140 -2.21 9.77 -0.90
C MET A 140 -2.79 8.95 0.26
N ILE A 141 -2.71 7.63 0.19
CA ILE A 141 -3.21 6.74 1.26
C ILE A 141 -2.26 6.78 2.47
N ASP A 142 -0.94 6.81 2.27
CA ASP A 142 0.03 7.02 3.35
C ASP A 142 -0.24 8.34 4.11
N ASP A 143 -0.51 9.42 3.37
CA ASP A 143 -0.85 10.73 3.96
C ASP A 143 -2.16 10.70 4.78
N ILE A 144 -3.17 9.97 4.30
CA ILE A 144 -4.43 9.75 5.04
C ILE A 144 -4.15 9.00 6.34
N PHE A 145 -3.34 7.95 6.32
CA PHE A 145 -2.97 7.17 7.49
C PHE A 145 -2.17 8.01 8.48
N ALA A 146 -1.20 8.79 8.00
CA ALA A 146 -0.40 9.69 8.82
C ALA A 146 -1.24 10.79 9.46
N ALA A 147 -2.10 11.47 8.69
CA ALA A 147 -2.98 12.54 9.18
C ALA A 147 -4.01 12.03 10.19
N GLY A 148 -4.58 10.85 9.94
CA GLY A 148 -5.53 10.17 10.82
C GLY A 148 -4.86 9.50 12.03
N LYS A 149 -3.52 9.43 12.08
CA LYS A 149 -2.76 8.63 13.07
C LYS A 149 -3.23 7.18 13.11
N ILE A 150 -3.53 6.63 11.94
CA ILE A 150 -3.99 5.26 11.77
C ILE A 150 -2.76 4.35 11.88
N ASP A 151 -2.76 3.48 12.88
CA ASP A 151 -1.71 2.47 13.03
C ASP A 151 -2.01 1.29 12.09
N GLY A 152 -1.14 1.12 11.11
CA GLY A 152 -1.39 0.14 10.06
C GLY A 152 -0.33 0.13 8.97
N TYR A 153 -0.68 -0.40 7.80
CA TYR A 153 0.22 -0.50 6.66
C TYR A 153 -0.47 -0.11 5.34
N VAL A 154 0.34 0.32 4.38
CA VAL A 154 -0.06 0.58 3.00
C VAL A 154 0.91 -0.16 2.07
N ASN A 155 0.42 -1.19 1.41
CA ASN A 155 1.16 -1.99 0.44
C ASN A 155 0.81 -1.61 -0.99
N MET A 156 1.80 -1.67 -1.88
CA MET A 156 1.62 -1.51 -3.32
C MET A 156 2.19 -2.73 -4.04
N SER A 157 1.42 -3.27 -4.97
CA SER A 157 1.82 -4.37 -5.83
C SER A 157 1.60 -3.99 -7.29
N LEU A 158 2.54 -4.38 -8.15
CA LEU A 158 2.44 -4.24 -9.60
C LEU A 158 2.29 -5.63 -10.21
N LYS A 159 1.26 -5.80 -11.02
CA LYS A 159 0.99 -7.05 -11.74
C LYS A 159 1.22 -6.81 -13.21
N GLY A 160 2.02 -7.66 -13.85
CA GLY A 160 2.25 -7.64 -15.30
C GLY A 160 1.93 -9.00 -15.89
N GLU A 161 1.28 -9.01 -17.04
CA GLU A 161 0.95 -10.23 -17.78
C GLU A 161 1.59 -10.19 -19.17
N LEU A 162 2.16 -11.30 -19.59
CA LEU A 162 2.70 -11.53 -20.91
C LEU A 162 1.81 -12.55 -21.63
N ASN A 163 1.34 -12.20 -22.84
CA ASN A 163 0.56 -13.11 -23.66
C ASN A 163 1.49 -14.17 -24.28
N GLY A 164 1.05 -15.42 -24.22
CA GLY A 164 1.80 -16.55 -24.77
C GLY A 164 2.54 -17.37 -23.71
N ALA A 165 3.13 -18.48 -24.17
CA ALA A 165 3.90 -19.37 -23.29
C ALA A 165 5.32 -18.82 -23.10
N VAL A 166 5.57 -18.20 -21.98
CA VAL A 166 6.93 -17.83 -21.55
C VAL A 166 7.63 -19.10 -21.06
N ASN A 167 8.67 -19.52 -21.76
CA ASN A 167 9.41 -20.71 -21.41
C ASN A 167 10.29 -20.51 -20.16
N TYR A 168 10.79 -21.62 -19.59
CA TYR A 168 11.59 -21.59 -18.37
C TYR A 168 12.81 -20.66 -18.44
N TYR A 169 13.51 -20.62 -19.57
CA TYR A 169 14.71 -19.78 -19.75
C TYR A 169 14.36 -18.28 -19.79
N GLU A 170 13.26 -17.94 -20.44
CA GLU A 170 12.78 -16.55 -20.50
C GLU A 170 12.31 -16.06 -19.13
N ARG A 171 11.62 -16.93 -18.36
CA ARG A 171 11.23 -16.58 -16.98
C ARG A 171 12.44 -16.34 -16.08
N ASN A 172 13.46 -17.20 -16.17
CA ASN A 172 14.72 -16.99 -15.44
C ASN A 172 15.35 -15.66 -15.82
N ARG A 173 15.48 -15.37 -17.11
CA ARG A 173 16.07 -14.13 -17.61
C ARG A 173 15.31 -12.90 -17.08
N LEU A 174 13.98 -12.91 -17.14
CA LEU A 174 13.15 -11.81 -16.65
C LEU A 174 13.29 -11.63 -15.12
N ALA A 175 13.31 -12.73 -14.38
CA ALA A 175 13.50 -12.69 -12.93
C ALA A 175 14.89 -12.14 -12.56
N ASP A 176 15.93 -12.62 -13.19
CA ASP A 176 17.30 -12.17 -12.94
C ASP A 176 17.48 -10.70 -13.35
N GLU A 177 16.89 -10.26 -14.47
CA GLU A 177 16.89 -8.86 -14.91
C GLU A 177 16.24 -7.93 -13.89
N LEU A 178 15.08 -8.31 -13.32
CA LEU A 178 14.42 -7.52 -12.26
C LEU A 178 15.27 -7.46 -10.99
N LEU A 179 15.86 -8.58 -10.57
CA LEU A 179 16.73 -8.64 -9.40
C LEU A 179 17.96 -7.75 -9.57
N ASP A 180 18.59 -7.77 -10.75
CA ASP A 180 19.77 -6.95 -11.07
C ASP A 180 19.43 -5.46 -11.08
N ILE A 181 18.31 -5.05 -11.70
CA ILE A 181 17.87 -3.64 -11.74
C ILE A 181 17.61 -3.10 -10.33
N LEU A 182 17.02 -3.93 -9.47
CA LEU A 182 16.68 -3.56 -8.10
C LEU A 182 17.85 -3.72 -7.12
N ASP A 183 19.03 -4.19 -7.56
CA ASP A 183 20.15 -4.60 -6.69
C ASP A 183 19.66 -5.49 -5.54
N ALA A 184 18.76 -6.41 -5.87
CA ALA A 184 18.01 -7.19 -4.90
C ALA A 184 18.75 -8.48 -4.53
N LYS A 185 18.83 -8.76 -3.22
CA LYS A 185 19.40 -10.01 -2.70
C LYS A 185 18.27 -11.02 -2.47
N VAL A 186 18.38 -12.18 -3.13
CA VAL A 186 17.42 -13.27 -2.95
C VAL A 186 17.52 -13.80 -1.52
N VAL A 187 16.39 -13.85 -0.84
CA VAL A 187 16.23 -14.44 0.51
C VAL A 187 15.76 -15.89 0.40
N SER A 188 14.81 -16.13 -0.49
CA SER A 188 14.27 -17.44 -0.79
C SER A 188 13.73 -17.48 -2.21
N GLU A 189 13.89 -18.59 -2.90
CA GLU A 189 13.33 -18.75 -4.24
C GLU A 189 12.84 -20.17 -4.47
N ASN A 190 11.79 -20.29 -5.26
CA ASN A 190 11.31 -21.51 -5.87
C ASN A 190 11.11 -21.26 -7.37
N ARG A 191 11.88 -21.92 -8.22
CA ARG A 191 11.82 -21.77 -9.68
C ARG A 191 11.37 -23.08 -10.31
N GLU A 192 10.09 -23.38 -10.16
CA GLU A 192 9.48 -24.56 -10.80
C GLU A 192 9.00 -24.25 -12.22
N ASN A 193 8.71 -25.31 -13.00
CA ASN A 193 8.36 -25.17 -14.40
C ASN A 193 7.15 -24.24 -14.66
N ASP A 194 6.19 -24.19 -13.74
CA ASP A 194 4.93 -23.49 -13.94
C ASP A 194 4.81 -22.21 -13.10
N LEU A 195 5.57 -22.09 -12.02
CA LEU A 195 5.52 -20.94 -11.10
C LEU A 195 6.90 -20.59 -10.55
N PHE A 196 7.29 -19.31 -10.69
CA PHE A 196 8.44 -18.78 -9.99
C PHE A 196 7.97 -17.93 -8.84
N THR A 197 8.48 -18.22 -7.65
CA THR A 197 8.29 -17.40 -6.46
C THR A 197 9.65 -16.99 -5.94
N ILE A 198 9.94 -15.70 -5.93
CA ILE A 198 11.22 -15.16 -5.48
C ILE A 198 10.94 -14.10 -4.43
N TYR A 199 11.50 -14.31 -3.25
CA TYR A 199 11.54 -13.32 -2.18
C TYR A 199 12.92 -12.70 -2.16
N ALA A 200 12.98 -11.41 -2.43
CA ALA A 200 14.22 -10.67 -2.50
C ALA A 200 14.13 -9.39 -1.69
N TYR A 201 15.26 -8.96 -1.15
CA TYR A 201 15.43 -7.75 -0.38
C TYR A 201 16.29 -6.76 -1.14
N THR A 202 15.78 -5.58 -1.41
CA THR A 202 16.47 -4.53 -2.18
C THR A 202 17.32 -3.61 -1.31
N GLY A 203 17.21 -3.68 0.03
CA GLY A 203 17.84 -2.71 0.93
C GLY A 203 17.25 -1.30 0.88
N LEU A 204 16.22 -1.08 0.05
CA LEU A 204 15.54 0.20 -0.10
C LEU A 204 14.45 0.43 0.95
N VAL A 205 14.09 -0.62 1.70
CA VAL A 205 13.05 -0.62 2.75
C VAL A 205 13.66 -1.16 4.03
N ASP A 206 13.52 -0.44 5.14
CA ASP A 206 14.08 -0.84 6.44
C ASP A 206 13.28 -1.94 7.14
N GLU A 207 12.04 -2.19 6.71
CA GLU A 207 11.16 -3.21 7.26
C GLU A 207 10.78 -4.24 6.20
N TYR A 208 11.07 -5.50 6.47
CA TYR A 208 10.54 -6.58 5.67
C TYR A 208 9.66 -7.49 6.52
N VAL A 209 8.47 -7.77 6.01
CA VAL A 209 7.56 -8.74 6.64
C VAL A 209 7.75 -10.08 5.96
N MET A 210 8.36 -11.04 6.69
CA MET A 210 8.39 -12.42 6.24
C MET A 210 6.99 -13.03 6.45
N ARG A 211 6.22 -13.22 5.39
CA ARG A 211 5.07 -14.13 5.41
C ARG A 211 5.56 -15.53 5.03
N ILE A 212 5.53 -16.43 5.99
CA ILE A 212 5.59 -17.86 5.72
C ILE A 212 4.14 -18.28 5.43
N LEU A 213 3.87 -18.64 4.18
CA LEU A 213 2.63 -19.29 3.77
C LEU A 213 2.81 -20.80 3.88
#